data_4648ff397b9d0a48a41534890b6bf56a
#
_entry.id   4648ff397b9d0a48a41534890b6bf56a
#
_cell.length_a   1.000
_cell.length_b   1.000
_cell.length_c   1.000
_cell.angle_alpha   90.00
_cell.angle_beta   90.00
_cell.angle_gamma   90.00
#
_symmetry.space_group_name_H-M   'P 1'
#
loop_
_entity.id
_entity.type
_entity.pdbx_description
1 polymer ?
#
loop_
_entity_poly.entity_id
_entity_poly.type
_entity_poly.pdbx_seq_one_letter_code
_entity_poly.pdbx_strand_id
1 'polypeptide(L)'
;LGVRSFEHGFLISEPTVKRMKKMQDEGKEIVWSFQCFMSINSFGSYESMPEFFTHEQKVKGVAVGKGARQAAKMMNEHDVFTVGGSDMFSPGLVERIKEDLTCNVKAGFTAVQALKHWTGNAGIVLKWSGPKDPYPTYELGTIKEGAYADLLLWDGNPLENIELILNDEKLVFIMKDGLTYKNTMVGVDSPIYRPVKTPLTRGQFPL
;
A
#
# COMPACT_ATOMS: atom_id res chain seq x y z
N LEU A 1 -20.32 -8.11 -13.76
CA LEU A 1 -20.36 -8.90 -12.53
C LEU A 1 -20.11 -8.08 -11.25
N GLY A 2 -19.76 -6.79 -11.32
CA GLY A 2 -19.62 -5.88 -10.16
C GLY A 2 -18.35 -6.04 -9.35
N VAL A 3 -17.36 -6.83 -9.76
CA VAL A 3 -16.03 -6.87 -9.14
C VAL A 3 -15.31 -5.57 -9.42
N ARG A 4 -14.81 -4.91 -8.38
CA ARG A 4 -14.10 -3.62 -8.48
C ARG A 4 -12.61 -3.72 -8.14
N SER A 5 -12.21 -4.68 -7.31
CA SER A 5 -10.80 -4.87 -6.95
C SER A 5 -10.30 -6.23 -7.39
N PHE A 6 -9.12 -6.23 -8.00
CA PHE A 6 -8.35 -7.42 -8.33
C PHE A 6 -7.16 -7.49 -7.39
N GLU A 7 -7.31 -8.31 -6.34
CA GLU A 7 -6.22 -8.58 -5.42
C GLU A 7 -5.24 -9.57 -6.06
N HIS A 8 -3.95 -9.34 -5.85
CA HIS A 8 -2.87 -10.15 -6.41
C HIS A 8 -2.79 -10.08 -7.94
N GLY A 9 -3.55 -10.89 -8.65
CA GLY A 9 -3.62 -10.90 -10.12
C GLY A 9 -2.30 -11.19 -10.83
N PHE A 10 -1.37 -11.91 -10.18
CA PHE A 10 0.02 -12.07 -10.62
C PHE A 10 0.19 -12.83 -11.95
N LEU A 11 -0.81 -13.63 -12.32
CA LEU A 11 -0.81 -14.39 -13.58
C LEU A 11 -1.77 -13.81 -14.62
N ILE A 12 -2.05 -12.52 -14.52
CA ILE A 12 -2.94 -11.82 -15.43
C ILE A 12 -2.35 -11.77 -16.84
N SER A 13 -3.22 -11.90 -17.86
CA SER A 13 -2.82 -11.77 -19.24
C SER A 13 -2.92 -10.33 -19.74
N GLU A 14 -2.09 -9.97 -20.73
CA GLU A 14 -2.10 -8.62 -21.31
C GLU A 14 -3.47 -8.21 -21.89
N PRO A 15 -4.23 -9.09 -22.58
CA PRO A 15 -5.60 -8.73 -23.01
C PRO A 15 -6.51 -8.37 -21.84
N THR A 16 -6.34 -9.01 -20.67
CA THR A 16 -7.11 -8.68 -19.47
C THR A 16 -6.69 -7.33 -18.89
N VAL A 17 -5.38 -7.02 -18.88
CA VAL A 17 -4.86 -5.71 -18.47
C VAL A 17 -5.44 -4.60 -19.36
N LYS A 18 -5.38 -4.76 -20.67
CA LYS A 18 -5.97 -3.80 -21.63
C LYS A 18 -7.46 -3.59 -21.41
N ARG A 19 -8.20 -4.68 -21.15
CA ARG A 19 -9.63 -4.59 -20.82
C ARG A 19 -9.87 -3.83 -19.53
N MET A 20 -9.05 -4.08 -18.50
CA MET A 20 -9.11 -3.38 -17.23
C MET A 20 -8.89 -1.88 -17.40
N LYS A 21 -7.84 -1.49 -18.14
CA LYS A 21 -7.58 -0.08 -18.47
C LYS A 21 -8.73 0.55 -19.23
N LYS A 22 -9.25 -0.11 -20.27
CA LYS A 22 -10.42 0.38 -21.00
C LYS A 22 -11.63 0.64 -20.09
N MET A 23 -11.88 -0.27 -19.13
CA MET A 23 -12.98 -0.08 -18.17
C MET A 23 -12.73 1.12 -17.25
N GLN A 24 -11.49 1.35 -16.83
CA GLN A 24 -11.11 2.54 -16.06
C GLN A 24 -11.32 3.83 -16.85
N ASP A 25 -10.94 3.85 -18.14
CA ASP A 25 -11.14 4.99 -19.04
C ASP A 25 -12.62 5.28 -19.33
N GLU A 26 -13.47 4.25 -19.25
CA GLU A 26 -14.93 4.37 -19.29
C GLU A 26 -15.54 4.82 -17.93
N GLY A 27 -14.71 5.17 -16.94
CA GLY A 27 -15.16 5.63 -15.62
C GLY A 27 -15.66 4.52 -14.70
N LYS A 28 -15.35 3.24 -14.99
CA LYS A 28 -15.69 2.15 -14.09
C LYS A 28 -14.74 2.11 -12.91
N GLU A 29 -15.30 1.95 -11.72
CA GLU A 29 -14.56 1.73 -10.48
C GLU A 29 -13.94 0.34 -10.49
N ILE A 30 -12.71 0.24 -11.00
CA ILE A 30 -11.94 -0.99 -11.05
C ILE A 30 -10.48 -0.69 -10.75
N VAL A 31 -9.84 -1.52 -9.94
CA VAL A 31 -8.47 -1.31 -9.47
C VAL A 31 -7.69 -2.63 -9.43
N TRP A 32 -6.39 -2.53 -9.63
CA TRP A 32 -5.45 -3.58 -9.26
C TRP A 32 -4.82 -3.27 -7.91
N SER A 33 -4.93 -4.21 -6.97
CA SER A 33 -4.29 -4.14 -5.66
C SER A 33 -3.03 -5.01 -5.69
N PHE A 34 -1.87 -4.36 -5.54
CA PHE A 34 -0.55 -4.97 -5.75
C PHE A 34 0.18 -5.24 -4.43
N GLN A 35 0.35 -6.51 -4.10
CA GLN A 35 1.09 -7.00 -2.94
C GLN A 35 2.54 -7.31 -3.36
N CYS A 36 3.33 -6.26 -3.52
CA CYS A 36 4.67 -6.34 -4.11
C CYS A 36 5.64 -7.16 -3.26
N PHE A 37 5.72 -6.87 -1.95
CA PHE A 37 6.67 -7.52 -1.07
C PHE A 37 6.49 -9.04 -1.04
N MET A 38 5.27 -9.50 -0.81
CA MET A 38 4.98 -10.94 -0.76
C MET A 38 5.26 -11.62 -2.09
N SER A 39 4.87 -11.01 -3.20
CA SER A 39 4.98 -11.62 -4.52
C SER A 39 6.38 -11.54 -5.13
N ILE A 40 7.07 -10.43 -4.99
CA ILE A 40 8.37 -10.21 -5.65
C ILE A 40 9.54 -10.54 -4.73
N ASN A 41 9.49 -10.11 -3.47
CA ASN A 41 10.60 -10.33 -2.54
C ASN A 41 10.53 -11.74 -1.92
N SER A 42 9.36 -12.17 -1.42
CA SER A 42 9.23 -13.45 -0.74
C SER A 42 9.22 -14.63 -1.72
N PHE A 43 8.62 -14.46 -2.90
CA PHE A 43 8.61 -15.48 -3.98
C PHE A 43 9.65 -15.19 -5.08
N GLY A 44 10.71 -14.48 -4.73
CA GLY A 44 11.75 -14.06 -5.66
C GLY A 44 12.57 -15.21 -6.25
N SER A 45 12.95 -16.20 -5.42
CA SER A 45 13.64 -17.42 -5.82
C SER A 45 13.15 -18.61 -4.98
N TYR A 46 13.53 -19.82 -5.40
CA TYR A 46 13.23 -21.04 -4.67
C TYR A 46 13.87 -21.03 -3.26
N GLU A 47 15.10 -20.53 -3.17
CA GLU A 47 15.92 -20.51 -1.96
C GLU A 47 15.46 -19.45 -0.97
N SER A 48 14.83 -18.35 -1.44
CA SER A 48 14.35 -17.27 -0.59
C SER A 48 13.07 -17.62 0.19
N MET A 49 12.39 -18.70 -0.20
CA MET A 49 11.16 -19.10 0.46
C MET A 49 11.40 -19.86 1.76
N PRO A 50 10.53 -19.70 2.77
CA PRO A 50 10.64 -20.39 4.04
C PRO A 50 10.79 -21.91 3.89
N GLU A 51 11.54 -22.53 4.81
CA GLU A 51 11.80 -23.98 4.77
C GLU A 51 10.53 -24.84 4.96
N PHE A 52 9.51 -24.28 5.62
CA PHE A 52 8.24 -25.00 5.82
C PHE A 52 7.39 -25.14 4.54
N PHE A 53 7.77 -24.46 3.43
CA PHE A 53 7.12 -24.68 2.14
C PHE A 53 7.59 -25.98 1.51
N THR A 54 6.64 -26.77 0.98
CA THR A 54 6.96 -27.96 0.20
C THR A 54 7.67 -27.61 -1.11
N HIS A 55 8.30 -28.59 -1.74
CA HIS A 55 8.93 -28.41 -3.06
C HIS A 55 7.94 -27.82 -4.07
N GLU A 56 6.73 -28.38 -4.16
CA GLU A 56 5.68 -27.94 -5.10
C GLU A 56 5.25 -26.50 -4.81
N GLN A 57 5.11 -26.12 -3.53
CA GLN A 57 4.79 -24.76 -3.13
C GLN A 57 5.89 -23.78 -3.54
N LYS A 58 7.16 -24.15 -3.36
CA LYS A 58 8.30 -23.32 -3.79
C LYS A 58 8.36 -23.15 -5.30
N VAL A 59 8.17 -24.24 -6.07
CA VAL A 59 8.11 -24.19 -7.54
C VAL A 59 6.99 -23.28 -8.02
N LYS A 60 5.79 -23.41 -7.45
CA LYS A 60 4.66 -22.53 -7.73
C LYS A 60 4.95 -21.08 -7.33
N GLY A 61 5.58 -20.86 -6.19
CA GLY A 61 5.95 -19.53 -5.69
C GLY A 61 6.87 -18.80 -6.67
N VAL A 62 7.90 -19.48 -7.22
CA VAL A 62 8.79 -18.90 -8.25
C VAL A 62 8.00 -18.47 -9.48
N ALA A 63 7.06 -19.28 -9.94
CA ALA A 63 6.20 -18.93 -11.08
C ALA A 63 5.32 -17.71 -10.77
N VAL A 64 4.77 -17.62 -9.55
CA VAL A 64 4.00 -16.46 -9.05
C VAL A 64 4.87 -15.21 -9.00
N GLY A 65 6.08 -15.28 -8.44
CA GLY A 65 7.00 -14.15 -8.37
C GLY A 65 7.40 -13.62 -9.75
N LYS A 66 7.63 -14.52 -10.71
CA LYS A 66 7.88 -14.15 -12.11
C LYS A 66 6.65 -13.48 -12.73
N GLY A 67 5.47 -14.05 -12.51
CA GLY A 67 4.20 -13.51 -13.00
C GLY A 67 3.91 -12.13 -12.40
N ALA A 68 4.19 -11.91 -11.12
CA ALA A 68 4.00 -10.63 -10.44
C ALA A 68 4.85 -9.52 -11.07
N ARG A 69 6.12 -9.78 -11.39
CA ARG A 69 6.98 -8.81 -12.09
C ARG A 69 6.43 -8.48 -13.48
N GLN A 70 5.96 -9.48 -14.21
CA GLN A 70 5.36 -9.28 -15.53
C GLN A 70 4.04 -8.51 -15.43
N ALA A 71 3.20 -8.82 -14.45
CA ALA A 71 1.95 -8.09 -14.20
C ALA A 71 2.24 -6.62 -13.88
N ALA A 72 3.17 -6.34 -12.95
CA ALA A 72 3.56 -4.97 -12.59
C ALA A 72 4.04 -4.18 -13.82
N LYS A 73 4.89 -4.80 -14.66
CA LYS A 73 5.35 -4.19 -15.91
C LYS A 73 4.18 -3.83 -16.83
N MET A 74 3.28 -4.78 -17.11
CA MET A 74 2.12 -4.55 -17.98
C MET A 74 1.17 -3.48 -17.40
N MET A 75 0.91 -3.51 -16.08
CA MET A 75 0.06 -2.53 -15.42
C MET A 75 0.63 -1.12 -15.54
N ASN A 76 1.97 -0.97 -15.38
CA ASN A 76 2.66 0.30 -15.53
C ASN A 76 2.66 0.78 -16.99
N GLU A 77 2.99 -0.09 -17.96
CA GLU A 77 3.00 0.23 -19.38
C GLU A 77 1.64 0.66 -19.93
N HIS A 78 0.56 0.11 -19.38
CA HIS A 78 -0.81 0.46 -19.76
C HIS A 78 -1.44 1.52 -18.85
N ASP A 79 -0.70 2.12 -17.93
CA ASP A 79 -1.19 3.14 -16.99
C ASP A 79 -2.47 2.70 -16.26
N VAL A 80 -2.47 1.47 -15.75
CA VAL A 80 -3.62 0.92 -15.01
C VAL A 80 -3.68 1.53 -13.62
N PHE A 81 -4.86 2.00 -13.22
CA PHE A 81 -5.09 2.51 -11.88
C PHE A 81 -4.83 1.42 -10.84
N THR A 82 -3.82 1.65 -10.01
CA THR A 82 -3.25 0.68 -9.08
C THR A 82 -3.22 1.24 -7.66
N VAL A 83 -3.42 0.37 -6.68
CA VAL A 83 -3.20 0.66 -5.24
C VAL A 83 -2.21 -0.32 -4.65
N GLY A 84 -1.53 0.11 -3.60
CA GLY A 84 -0.74 -0.77 -2.75
C GLY A 84 -1.65 -1.62 -1.87
N GLY A 85 -1.27 -2.87 -1.68
CA GLY A 85 -1.83 -3.78 -0.70
C GLY A 85 -0.71 -4.60 -0.09
N SER A 86 -0.75 -4.89 1.21
CA SER A 86 0.36 -5.59 1.86
C SER A 86 0.13 -7.08 2.03
N ASP A 87 -1.11 -7.50 2.24
CA ASP A 87 -1.47 -8.88 2.60
C ASP A 87 -0.65 -9.42 3.80
N MET A 88 -0.32 -8.54 4.74
CA MET A 88 0.48 -8.86 5.92
C MET A 88 -0.42 -9.47 6.99
N PHE A 89 -0.24 -10.75 7.28
CA PHE A 89 -1.12 -11.55 8.14
C PHE A 89 -0.50 -11.93 9.49
N SER A 90 0.68 -11.43 9.81
CA SER A 90 1.33 -11.66 11.11
C SER A 90 2.01 -10.39 11.63
N PRO A 91 2.17 -10.24 12.97
CA PRO A 91 2.82 -9.06 13.55
C PRO A 91 4.21 -8.76 12.97
N GLY A 92 5.06 -9.75 12.80
CA GLY A 92 6.41 -9.57 12.23
C GLY A 92 6.40 -9.18 10.75
N LEU A 93 5.34 -9.51 10.01
CA LEU A 93 5.17 -9.03 8.63
C LEU A 93 4.65 -7.59 8.60
N VAL A 94 3.76 -7.23 9.53
CA VAL A 94 3.22 -5.86 9.61
C VAL A 94 4.32 -4.82 9.83
N GLU A 95 5.37 -5.14 10.58
CA GLU A 95 6.54 -4.28 10.76
C GLU A 95 7.27 -3.97 9.45
N ARG A 96 7.11 -4.83 8.44
CA ARG A 96 7.73 -4.73 7.13
C ARG A 96 6.84 -4.08 6.05
N ILE A 97 5.69 -3.52 6.43
CA ILE A 97 4.72 -2.94 5.49
C ILE A 97 5.33 -1.85 4.59
N LYS A 98 6.31 -1.10 5.10
CA LYS A 98 7.02 -0.06 4.33
C LYS A 98 7.85 -0.65 3.17
N GLU A 99 8.28 -1.90 3.31
CA GLU A 99 9.00 -2.60 2.25
C GLU A 99 8.11 -2.89 1.04
N ASP A 100 6.80 -3.00 1.24
CA ASP A 100 5.84 -3.18 0.15
C ASP A 100 5.76 -1.93 -0.73
N LEU A 101 5.76 -0.73 -0.13
CA LEU A 101 5.81 0.52 -0.86
C LEU A 101 7.12 0.65 -1.66
N THR A 102 8.29 0.43 -1.04
CA THR A 102 9.58 0.54 -1.75
C THR A 102 9.74 -0.53 -2.83
N CYS A 103 9.16 -1.71 -2.62
CA CYS A 103 9.11 -2.77 -3.60
C CYS A 103 8.40 -2.35 -4.90
N ASN A 104 7.42 -1.48 -4.87
CA ASN A 104 6.77 -0.96 -6.08
C ASN A 104 7.79 -0.32 -7.03
N VAL A 105 8.77 0.43 -6.51
CA VAL A 105 9.85 1.00 -7.33
C VAL A 105 10.74 -0.09 -7.92
N LYS A 106 11.05 -1.14 -7.15
CA LYS A 106 11.81 -2.31 -7.64
C LYS A 106 11.03 -3.08 -8.71
N ALA A 107 9.69 -2.99 -8.71
CA ALA A 107 8.82 -3.57 -9.73
C ALA A 107 8.69 -2.72 -11.00
N GLY A 108 9.32 -1.53 -11.05
CA GLY A 108 9.38 -0.67 -12.22
C GLY A 108 8.46 0.56 -12.20
N PHE A 109 7.74 0.81 -11.10
CA PHE A 109 7.00 2.06 -10.92
C PHE A 109 7.93 3.19 -10.49
N THR A 110 7.58 4.42 -10.80
CA THR A 110 8.30 5.61 -10.28
C THR A 110 8.00 5.79 -8.79
N ALA A 111 8.87 6.52 -8.07
CA ALA A 111 8.62 6.86 -6.67
C ALA A 111 7.29 7.62 -6.48
N VAL A 112 6.93 8.51 -7.43
CA VAL A 112 5.64 9.20 -7.42
C VAL A 112 4.46 8.22 -7.53
N GLN A 113 4.53 7.26 -8.46
CA GLN A 113 3.49 6.24 -8.60
C GLN A 113 3.39 5.39 -7.34
N ALA A 114 4.52 4.90 -6.81
CA ALA A 114 4.55 4.10 -5.58
C ALA A 114 3.90 4.84 -4.41
N LEU A 115 4.24 6.11 -4.18
CA LEU A 115 3.62 6.92 -3.14
C LEU A 115 2.12 7.10 -3.39
N LYS A 116 1.70 7.40 -4.63
CA LYS A 116 0.26 7.51 -4.97
C LYS A 116 -0.51 6.22 -4.72
N HIS A 117 0.07 5.05 -5.04
CA HIS A 117 -0.57 3.76 -4.77
C HIS A 117 -0.92 3.58 -3.29
N TRP A 118 -0.07 4.07 -2.39
CA TRP A 118 -0.21 3.93 -0.94
C TRP A 118 -0.88 5.13 -0.25
N THR A 119 -1.22 6.18 -0.98
CA THR A 119 -1.85 7.39 -0.44
C THR A 119 -3.11 7.75 -1.22
N GLY A 120 -3.02 8.65 -2.20
CA GLY A 120 -4.17 9.20 -2.91
C GLY A 120 -5.02 8.15 -3.61
N ASN A 121 -4.41 7.17 -4.31
CA ASN A 121 -5.16 6.12 -4.98
C ASN A 121 -5.91 5.23 -3.97
N ALA A 122 -5.26 4.87 -2.85
CA ALA A 122 -5.90 4.13 -1.77
C ALA A 122 -7.08 4.90 -1.16
N GLY A 123 -6.92 6.21 -0.97
CA GLY A 123 -8.00 7.10 -0.52
C GLY A 123 -9.20 7.11 -1.45
N ILE A 124 -8.97 7.13 -2.78
CA ILE A 124 -10.04 7.03 -3.79
C ILE A 124 -10.77 5.69 -3.69
N VAL A 125 -10.03 4.58 -3.62
CA VAL A 125 -10.62 3.23 -3.54
C VAL A 125 -11.43 3.04 -2.27
N LEU A 126 -10.99 3.62 -1.16
CA LEU A 126 -11.73 3.55 0.10
C LEU A 126 -13.14 4.15 -0.02
N LYS A 127 -13.30 5.25 -0.78
CA LYS A 127 -14.62 5.86 -1.06
C LYS A 127 -15.58 4.92 -1.79
N TRP A 128 -15.06 3.96 -2.56
CA TRP A 128 -15.92 2.99 -3.26
C TRP A 128 -16.62 2.00 -2.31
N SER A 129 -16.19 1.93 -1.04
CA SER A 129 -16.87 1.13 -0.01
C SER A 129 -18.22 1.73 0.43
N GLY A 130 -18.52 2.97 0.02
CA GLY A 130 -19.80 3.65 0.24
C GLY A 130 -20.13 3.77 1.72
N PRO A 131 -21.28 3.24 2.20
CA PRO A 131 -21.66 3.36 3.61
C PRO A 131 -20.72 2.69 4.60
N LYS A 132 -19.79 1.84 4.13
CA LYS A 132 -18.77 1.19 4.96
C LYS A 132 -17.45 1.95 5.00
N ASP A 133 -17.36 3.11 4.33
CA ASP A 133 -16.18 3.97 4.40
C ASP A 133 -16.03 4.50 5.84
N PRO A 134 -14.94 4.17 6.56
CA PRO A 134 -14.71 4.67 7.91
C PRO A 134 -14.36 6.17 7.95
N TYR A 135 -14.09 6.79 6.80
CA TYR A 135 -13.74 8.20 6.64
C TYR A 135 -14.67 8.90 5.63
N PRO A 136 -16.00 8.91 5.87
CA PRO A 136 -16.98 9.30 4.84
C PRO A 136 -16.94 10.80 4.49
N THR A 137 -16.47 11.65 5.41
CA THR A 137 -16.67 13.13 5.33
C THR A 137 -15.65 13.81 4.41
N TYR A 138 -14.37 13.47 4.53
CA TYR A 138 -13.29 14.17 3.82
C TYR A 138 -12.48 13.23 2.96
N GLU A 139 -11.52 13.76 2.20
CA GLU A 139 -10.59 12.95 1.40
C GLU A 139 -9.40 12.48 2.25
N LEU A 140 -8.88 11.31 1.92
CA LEU A 140 -7.66 10.72 2.47
C LEU A 140 -6.55 10.67 1.42
N GLY A 141 -5.31 10.63 1.89
CA GLY A 141 -4.13 10.38 1.05
C GLY A 141 -3.76 11.54 0.14
N THR A 142 -4.31 12.74 0.37
CA THR A 142 -4.02 13.95 -0.38
C THR A 142 -3.77 15.12 0.56
N ILE A 143 -2.89 16.04 0.19
CA ILE A 143 -2.61 17.27 0.94
C ILE A 143 -3.35 18.40 0.26
N LYS A 144 -4.50 18.75 0.80
CA LYS A 144 -5.31 19.89 0.36
C LYS A 144 -6.21 20.38 1.49
N GLU A 145 -6.67 21.62 1.39
CA GLU A 145 -7.67 22.17 2.30
C GLU A 145 -8.95 21.30 2.29
N GLY A 146 -9.49 21.00 3.48
CA GLY A 146 -10.66 20.15 3.65
C GLY A 146 -10.41 18.64 3.60
N ALA A 147 -9.16 18.17 3.42
CA ALA A 147 -8.81 16.76 3.58
C ALA A 147 -8.58 16.40 5.06
N TYR A 148 -8.59 15.10 5.38
CA TYR A 148 -8.13 14.65 6.69
C TYR A 148 -6.67 15.03 6.90
N ALA A 149 -6.34 15.55 8.08
CA ALA A 149 -4.97 15.93 8.43
C ALA A 149 -4.17 14.70 8.90
N ASP A 150 -3.89 13.81 7.96
CA ASP A 150 -3.07 12.60 8.10
C ASP A 150 -1.76 12.85 7.37
N LEU A 151 -0.70 13.18 8.12
CA LEU A 151 0.56 13.67 7.56
C LEU A 151 1.76 12.88 8.09
N LEU A 152 2.68 12.58 7.19
CA LEU A 152 4.01 12.05 7.50
C LEU A 152 5.07 12.99 6.91
N LEU A 153 6.02 13.45 7.73
CA LEU A 153 7.18 14.22 7.25
C LEU A 153 8.45 13.41 7.46
N TRP A 154 9.23 13.39 6.42
CA TRP A 154 10.52 12.71 6.38
C TRP A 154 11.65 13.74 6.27
N ASP A 155 12.73 13.53 7.03
CA ASP A 155 13.95 14.29 6.89
C ASP A 155 14.70 13.80 5.64
N GLY A 156 14.32 14.36 4.49
CA GLY A 156 14.81 14.04 3.16
C GLY A 156 13.67 13.94 2.13
N ASN A 157 14.04 13.67 0.87
CA ASN A 157 13.10 13.62 -0.24
C ASN A 157 12.87 12.17 -0.71
N PRO A 158 11.70 11.55 -0.39
CA PRO A 158 11.39 10.19 -0.81
C PRO A 158 11.19 10.05 -2.33
N LEU A 159 11.04 11.15 -3.07
CA LEU A 159 10.98 11.11 -4.54
C LEU A 159 12.35 10.90 -5.17
N GLU A 160 13.41 11.34 -4.50
CA GLU A 160 14.81 11.12 -4.93
C GLU A 160 15.34 9.77 -4.41
N ASN A 161 14.96 9.39 -3.21
CA ASN A 161 15.35 8.14 -2.59
C ASN A 161 14.19 7.53 -1.80
N ILE A 162 13.48 6.60 -2.42
CA ILE A 162 12.32 5.94 -1.79
C ILE A 162 12.70 5.08 -0.59
N GLU A 163 13.93 4.56 -0.52
CA GLU A 163 14.41 3.75 0.61
C GLU A 163 14.50 4.58 1.92
N LEU A 164 14.45 5.92 1.82
CA LEU A 164 14.36 6.81 2.98
C LEU A 164 13.23 6.43 3.92
N ILE A 165 12.10 5.98 3.39
CA ILE A 165 10.92 5.62 4.20
C ILE A 165 11.11 4.36 5.06
N LEU A 166 12.15 3.57 4.81
CA LEU A 166 12.50 2.42 5.65
C LEU A 166 13.22 2.83 6.94
N ASN A 167 13.76 4.05 6.99
CA ASN A 167 14.48 4.55 8.16
C ASN A 167 13.53 5.34 9.07
N ASP A 168 13.13 4.75 10.21
CA ASP A 168 12.23 5.37 11.19
C ASP A 168 12.80 6.62 11.88
N GLU A 169 14.12 6.77 11.92
CA GLU A 169 14.77 7.98 12.46
C GLU A 169 14.55 9.18 11.53
N LYS A 170 14.39 8.93 10.22
CA LYS A 170 14.09 9.95 9.23
C LYS A 170 12.63 10.38 9.19
N LEU A 171 11.70 9.61 9.78
CA LEU A 171 10.31 10.00 9.95
C LEU A 171 10.21 10.96 11.15
N VAL A 172 10.25 12.25 10.90
CA VAL A 172 10.36 13.29 11.94
C VAL A 172 9.01 13.78 12.47
N PHE A 173 7.91 13.57 11.72
CA PHE A 173 6.59 14.00 12.13
C PHE A 173 5.50 13.00 11.70
N ILE A 174 4.57 12.71 12.61
CA ILE A 174 3.37 11.89 12.35
C ILE A 174 2.16 12.61 12.90
N MET A 175 1.18 12.88 12.04
CA MET A 175 -0.13 13.40 12.41
C MET A 175 -1.22 12.48 11.90
N LYS A 176 -2.24 12.24 12.70
CA LYS A 176 -3.45 11.48 12.37
C LYS A 176 -4.67 12.23 12.88
N ASP A 177 -5.64 12.49 12.00
CA ASP A 177 -6.87 13.25 12.32
C ASP A 177 -6.57 14.61 12.99
N GLY A 178 -5.49 15.29 12.57
CA GLY A 178 -5.05 16.55 13.15
C GLY A 178 -4.31 16.43 14.50
N LEU A 179 -4.14 15.22 15.04
CA LEU A 179 -3.44 14.97 16.30
C LEU A 179 -1.99 14.52 16.00
N THR A 180 -1.03 15.14 16.68
CA THR A 180 0.39 14.83 16.52
C THR A 180 0.80 13.64 17.37
N TYR A 181 1.29 12.58 16.73
CA TYR A 181 1.77 11.36 17.40
C TYR A 181 3.30 11.31 17.53
N LYS A 182 4.01 11.96 16.61
CA LYS A 182 5.46 12.11 16.66
C LYS A 182 5.84 13.50 16.19
N ASN A 183 6.74 14.16 16.90
CA ASN A 183 7.40 15.37 16.47
C ASN A 183 8.81 15.39 17.04
N THR A 184 9.81 15.27 16.18
CA THR A 184 11.24 15.37 16.53
C THR A 184 11.91 16.56 15.82
N MET A 185 11.11 17.44 15.20
CA MET A 185 11.61 18.63 14.54
C MET A 185 12.09 19.68 15.56
N VAL A 186 13.29 20.19 15.36
CA VAL A 186 13.85 21.23 16.22
C VAL A 186 13.13 22.56 15.98
N GLY A 187 12.71 23.23 17.06
CA GLY A 187 12.08 24.57 17.00
C GLY A 187 10.63 24.57 16.57
N VAL A 188 10.00 23.40 16.41
CA VAL A 188 8.58 23.27 16.13
C VAL A 188 7.87 22.72 17.37
N ASP A 189 7.12 23.58 18.06
CA ASP A 189 6.33 23.17 19.22
C ASP A 189 4.95 22.65 18.74
N SER A 190 4.73 21.36 18.93
CA SER A 190 3.45 20.71 18.67
C SER A 190 3.21 19.66 19.76
N PRO A 191 2.16 19.81 20.58
CA PRO A 191 1.89 18.87 21.67
C PRO A 191 1.67 17.46 21.11
N ILE A 192 2.42 16.49 21.65
CA ILE A 192 2.31 15.09 21.23
C ILE A 192 1.09 14.47 21.91
N TYR A 193 0.17 13.94 21.08
CA TYR A 193 -0.97 13.16 21.54
C TYR A 193 -0.49 11.84 22.15
N ARG A 194 -0.89 11.57 23.39
CA ARG A 194 -0.67 10.28 24.05
C ARG A 194 -2.02 9.64 24.31
N PRO A 195 -2.40 8.60 23.56
CA PRO A 195 -3.66 7.92 23.81
C PRO A 195 -3.67 7.36 25.23
N VAL A 196 -4.73 7.66 25.99
CA VAL A 196 -4.98 7.01 27.28
C VAL A 196 -5.16 5.52 26.99
N LYS A 197 -4.33 4.67 27.57
CA LYS A 197 -4.49 3.22 27.51
C LYS A 197 -5.76 2.85 28.28
N THR A 198 -6.90 2.87 27.62
CA THR A 198 -8.11 2.23 28.15
C THR A 198 -7.94 0.74 27.96
N PRO A 199 -8.01 -0.09 29.01
CA PRO A 199 -7.97 -1.55 28.85
C PRO A 199 -9.12 -1.93 27.91
N LEU A 200 -8.79 -2.62 26.80
CA LEU A 200 -9.81 -3.19 25.92
C LEU A 200 -10.55 -4.26 26.72
N THR A 201 -11.75 -3.93 27.23
CA THR A 201 -12.64 -4.92 27.80
C THR A 201 -13.18 -5.80 26.68
N ARG A 202 -13.00 -7.11 26.80
CA ARG A 202 -13.62 -8.11 25.91
C ARG A 202 -15.12 -7.79 25.81
N GLY A 203 -15.58 -7.38 24.61
CA GLY A 203 -17.01 -7.15 24.35
C GLY A 203 -17.35 -5.90 23.56
N GLN A 204 -16.37 -5.07 23.14
CA GLN A 204 -16.64 -3.82 22.41
C GLN A 204 -16.42 -3.87 20.89
N PHE A 205 -16.37 -5.07 20.30
CA PHE A 205 -16.52 -5.19 18.85
C PHE A 205 -17.92 -5.70 18.55
N PRO A 206 -18.83 -4.88 17.99
CA PRO A 206 -20.02 -5.41 17.35
C PRO A 206 -19.57 -6.23 16.13
N LEU A 207 -20.00 -7.50 16.10
CA LEU A 207 -19.88 -8.41 14.96
C LEU A 207 -20.68 -7.86 13.76
#